data_e840fece24993bd20314df763ff95650
#
_entry.id   e840fece24993bd20314df763ff95650
#
_cell.length_a   1.000
_cell.length_b   1.000
_cell.length_c   1.000
_cell.angle_alpha   90.00
_cell.angle_beta   90.00
_cell.angle_gamma   90.00
#
_symmetry.space_group_name_H-M   'P 1'
#
loop_
_entity.id
_entity.type
_entity.pdbx_description
1 polymer ?
#
loop_
_entity_poly.entity_id
_entity_poly.type
_entity_poly.pdbx_seq_one_letter_code
_entity_poly.pdbx_strand_id
1 'polypeptide(L)'
;MTDEKNAETTDETLLLVSGSRGDKGRDKDYVKKLSNAILQVFYKHDAVTLRCVGAASLNNAIKAFIIAKGEAQKKGDSLLIEPSFTTVKFGDEEKTGIVLEVISID
;
A
#
# COMPACT_ATOMS: atom_id res chain seq x y z
N MET A 1 7.43 -22.50 -4.09
CA MET A 1 7.27 -22.24 -4.07
C MET A 1 7.01 -21.86 -4.02
N THR A 2 6.97 -21.80 -4.01
CA THR A 2 6.66 -21.40 -3.83
C THR A 2 6.38 -20.86 -3.85
N ASP A 3 6.30 -20.84 -3.85
CA ASP A 3 5.99 -20.33 -3.64
C ASP A 3 5.77 -19.68 -3.40
N GLU A 4 5.64 -19.64 -3.24
CA GLU A 4 5.32 -19.16 -2.90
C GLU A 4 5.64 -18.46 -2.38
N LYS A 5 5.98 -18.55 -2.02
CA LYS A 5 6.35 -18.00 -1.65
C LYS A 5 6.69 -17.21 -1.80
N ASN A 6 6.91 -17.21 -2.25
CA ASN A 6 7.25 -16.60 -2.65
C ASN A 6 7.13 -15.88 -3.07
N ALA A 7 6.82 -16.26 -3.17
CA ALA A 7 6.70 -15.26 -3.71
C ALA A 7 6.37 -14.09 -3.16
N GLU A 8 5.72 -13.99 -2.71
CA GLU A 8 5.35 -12.95 -2.14
C GLU A 8 6.12 -12.25 -1.29
N THR A 9 6.60 -12.87 -0.60
CA THR A 9 7.35 -12.38 0.43
C THR A 9 8.54 -11.70 0.03
N THR A 10 9.02 -12.08 -1.07
CA THR A 10 10.20 -11.47 -1.59
C THR A 10 9.88 -10.28 -2.42
N ASP A 11 8.63 -9.92 -2.49
CA ASP A 11 8.25 -8.79 -3.30
C ASP A 11 8.51 -7.51 -2.52
N GLU A 12 9.63 -6.90 -2.82
CA GLU A 12 10.04 -5.67 -2.14
C GLU A 12 9.15 -4.50 -2.49
N THR A 13 8.29 -4.66 -3.47
CA THR A 13 7.40 -3.58 -3.88
C THR A 13 6.01 -3.70 -3.27
N LEU A 14 5.79 -4.73 -2.45
CA LEU A 14 4.48 -4.93 -1.83
C LEU A 14 4.49 -4.44 -0.39
N LEU A 15 3.55 -3.56 -0.08
CA LEU A 15 3.34 -3.10 1.28
C LEU A 15 1.99 -3.60 1.78
N LEU A 16 1.99 -4.26 2.92
CA LEU A 16 0.78 -4.75 3.55
C LEU A 16 0.27 -3.66 4.48
N VAL A 17 -0.93 -3.18 4.21
CA VAL A 17 -1.45 -2.03 4.93
C VAL A 17 -2.31 -2.49 6.09
N SER A 18 -2.02 -1.97 7.27
CA SER A 18 -2.77 -2.30 8.48
C SER A 18 -3.99 -1.43 8.63
N GLY A 19 -5.04 -2.04 9.17
CA GLY A 19 -6.19 -1.27 9.60
C GLY A 19 -5.90 -0.66 10.95
N SER A 20 -6.34 0.57 11.11
CA SER A 20 -6.16 1.24 12.37
C SER A 20 -7.01 0.60 13.45
N ARG A 21 -6.54 0.63 14.65
CA ARG A 21 -7.32 0.19 15.78
C ARG A 21 -7.97 1.34 16.51
N GLY A 22 -7.88 2.51 15.98
CA GLY A 22 -8.44 3.66 16.63
C GLY A 22 -7.70 4.05 17.88
N ASP A 23 -6.44 3.76 17.96
CA ASP A 23 -5.65 4.09 19.12
C ASP A 23 -5.33 5.53 19.13
N LYS A 24 -6.15 6.30 19.72
CA LYS A 24 -5.84 7.63 20.20
C LYS A 24 -4.87 8.46 19.38
N GLY A 25 -5.20 8.68 18.15
CA GLY A 25 -4.39 9.54 17.32
C GLY A 25 -3.24 8.88 16.62
N ARG A 26 -3.05 7.59 16.85
CA ARG A 26 -1.96 6.90 16.17
C ARG A 26 -2.20 6.69 14.71
N ASP A 27 -3.44 6.86 14.26
CA ASP A 27 -3.76 6.75 12.86
C ASP A 27 -2.94 7.72 12.02
N LYS A 28 -2.76 8.93 12.53
CA LYS A 28 -2.00 9.92 11.79
C LYS A 28 -0.56 9.53 11.64
N ASP A 29 0.02 8.99 12.71
CA ASP A 29 1.41 8.57 12.67
C ASP A 29 1.59 7.41 11.70
N TYR A 30 0.67 6.46 11.72
CA TYR A 30 0.76 5.32 10.84
C TYR A 30 0.64 5.75 9.38
N VAL A 31 -0.33 6.63 9.08
CA VAL A 31 -0.54 7.12 7.73
C VAL A 31 0.70 7.85 7.23
N LYS A 32 1.32 8.65 8.09
CA LYS A 32 2.52 9.37 7.70
C LYS A 32 3.67 8.41 7.40
N LYS A 33 3.85 7.42 8.27
CA LYS A 33 4.90 6.43 8.04
C LYS A 33 4.65 5.64 6.78
N LEU A 34 3.40 5.29 6.53
CA LEU A 34 3.05 4.56 5.33
C LEU A 34 3.32 5.41 4.09
N SER A 35 3.01 6.70 4.14
CA SER A 35 3.28 7.56 3.00
C SER A 35 4.78 7.61 2.70
N ASN A 36 5.62 7.65 3.74
CA ASN A 36 7.06 7.63 3.53
C ASN A 36 7.51 6.32 2.93
N ALA A 37 6.93 5.21 3.39
CA ALA A 37 7.28 3.89 2.84
C ALA A 37 6.89 3.79 1.38
N ILE A 38 5.71 4.33 1.02
CA ILE A 38 5.28 4.33 -0.38
C ILE A 38 6.32 5.03 -1.25
N LEU A 39 6.77 6.21 -0.82
CA LEU A 39 7.74 6.95 -1.60
C LEU A 39 9.08 6.25 -1.69
N GLN A 40 9.55 5.68 -0.57
CA GLN A 40 10.82 4.98 -0.58
C GLN A 40 10.82 3.81 -1.54
N VAL A 41 9.74 3.02 -1.49
CA VAL A 41 9.66 1.85 -2.36
C VAL A 41 9.51 2.30 -3.82
N PHE A 42 8.67 3.30 -4.05
CA PHE A 42 8.45 3.76 -5.41
C PHE A 42 9.74 4.29 -6.04
N TYR A 43 10.49 5.11 -5.30
CA TYR A 43 11.69 5.69 -5.87
C TYR A 43 12.84 4.69 -5.99
N LYS A 44 12.78 3.63 -5.19
CA LYS A 44 13.81 2.61 -5.30
C LYS A 44 13.53 1.62 -6.42
N HIS A 45 12.26 1.26 -6.61
CA HIS A 45 11.90 0.17 -7.51
C HIS A 45 11.04 0.60 -8.69
N ASP A 46 10.61 1.85 -8.73
CA ASP A 46 9.71 2.37 -9.75
C ASP A 46 8.34 1.71 -9.70
N ALA A 47 8.00 1.11 -8.61
CA ALA A 47 6.73 0.43 -8.44
C ALA A 47 6.47 0.23 -6.97
N VAL A 48 5.21 0.34 -6.58
CA VAL A 48 4.78 -0.07 -5.25
C VAL A 48 3.32 -0.46 -5.31
N THR A 49 2.98 -1.54 -4.62
CA THR A 49 1.62 -2.04 -4.54
C THR A 49 1.22 -2.07 -3.07
N LEU A 50 0.03 -1.57 -2.78
CA LEU A 50 -0.51 -1.57 -1.43
C LEU A 50 -1.60 -2.62 -1.36
N ARG A 51 -1.51 -3.54 -0.40
CA ARG A 51 -2.54 -4.57 -0.25
C ARG A 51 -3.33 -4.30 1.02
N CYS A 52 -4.63 -4.22 0.88
CA CYS A 52 -5.54 -3.86 1.95
C CYS A 52 -6.62 -4.90 2.12
N VAL A 53 -6.89 -5.28 3.35
CA VAL A 53 -8.02 -6.16 3.65
C VAL A 53 -8.86 -5.43 4.69
N GLY A 54 -10.07 -5.07 4.29
CA GLY A 54 -10.98 -4.35 5.18
C GLY A 54 -10.96 -2.86 4.95
N ALA A 55 -12.02 -2.21 5.41
CA ALA A 55 -12.23 -0.79 5.15
C ALA A 55 -11.19 0.10 5.82
N ALA A 56 -10.78 -0.27 7.02
CA ALA A 56 -9.84 0.57 7.76
C ALA A 56 -8.49 0.62 7.07
N SER A 57 -8.00 -0.53 6.59
CA SER A 57 -6.72 -0.54 5.90
C SER A 57 -6.80 0.22 4.58
N LEU A 58 -7.92 0.06 3.86
CA LEU A 58 -8.09 0.78 2.61
C LEU A 58 -8.10 2.29 2.84
N ASN A 59 -8.80 2.73 3.88
CA ASN A 59 -8.84 4.14 4.20
C ASN A 59 -7.44 4.68 4.52
N ASN A 60 -6.67 3.92 5.29
CA ASN A 60 -5.29 4.32 5.61
C ASN A 60 -4.43 4.39 4.36
N ALA A 61 -4.60 3.41 3.46
CA ALA A 61 -3.83 3.39 2.23
C ALA A 61 -4.12 4.60 1.36
N ILE A 62 -5.39 4.94 1.21
CA ILE A 62 -5.76 6.09 0.39
C ILE A 62 -5.18 7.38 0.98
N LYS A 63 -5.31 7.56 2.29
CA LYS A 63 -4.77 8.76 2.93
C LYS A 63 -3.26 8.85 2.75
N ALA A 64 -2.57 7.73 2.95
CA ALA A 64 -1.13 7.72 2.79
C ALA A 64 -0.73 8.01 1.35
N PHE A 65 -1.48 7.46 0.39
CA PHE A 65 -1.20 7.73 -1.01
C PHE A 65 -1.37 9.21 -1.33
N ILE A 66 -2.41 9.85 -0.79
CA ILE A 66 -2.62 11.27 -1.05
C ILE A 66 -1.43 12.09 -0.57
N ILE A 67 -0.90 11.76 0.60
CA ILE A 67 0.27 12.45 1.12
C ILE A 67 1.48 12.19 0.21
N ALA A 68 1.69 10.93 -0.15
CA ALA A 68 2.82 10.58 -1.00
C ALA A 68 2.73 11.25 -2.36
N LYS A 69 1.52 11.30 -2.92
CA LYS A 69 1.30 11.94 -4.20
C LYS A 69 1.68 13.42 -4.14
N GLY A 70 1.32 14.08 -3.05
CA GLY A 70 1.68 15.50 -2.91
C GLY A 70 3.18 15.71 -2.83
N GLU A 71 3.88 14.84 -2.14
CA GLU A 71 5.33 14.95 -2.06
C GLU A 71 5.99 14.66 -3.41
N ALA A 72 5.47 13.67 -4.13
CA ALA A 72 6.02 13.35 -5.44
C ALA A 72 5.84 14.50 -6.43
N GLN A 73 4.71 15.20 -6.34
CA GLN A 73 4.46 16.33 -7.22
C GLN A 73 5.51 17.42 -7.05
N LYS A 74 6.03 17.59 -5.86
CA LYS A 74 7.08 18.57 -5.62
C LYS A 74 8.34 18.23 -6.37
N LYS A 75 8.51 16.97 -6.73
CA LYS A 75 9.67 16.51 -7.49
C LYS A 75 9.38 16.35 -8.97
N GLY A 76 8.18 16.73 -9.38
CA GLY A 76 7.83 16.66 -10.80
C GLY A 76 7.19 15.35 -11.21
N ASP A 77 6.87 14.48 -10.26
CA ASP A 77 6.28 13.19 -10.59
C ASP A 77 4.79 13.22 -10.36
N SER A 78 4.05 12.60 -11.26
CA SER A 78 2.60 12.50 -11.16
C SER A 78 2.23 11.05 -10.89
N LEU A 79 1.63 10.80 -9.74
CA LEU A 79 1.28 9.45 -9.33
C LEU A 79 -0.21 9.24 -9.33
N LEU A 80 -0.61 8.06 -9.75
CA LEU A 80 -1.99 7.59 -9.66
C LEU A 80 -2.00 6.22 -9.04
N ILE A 81 -3.18 5.77 -8.63
CA ILE A 81 -3.33 4.39 -8.18
C ILE A 81 -4.33 3.68 -9.06
N GLU A 82 -4.07 2.40 -9.27
CA GLU A 82 -4.97 1.54 -10.01
C GLU A 82 -5.43 0.43 -9.06
N PRO A 83 -6.71 0.42 -8.68
CA PRO A 83 -7.18 -0.59 -7.74
C PRO A 83 -7.63 -1.85 -8.45
N SER A 84 -7.52 -2.97 -7.76
CA SER A 84 -8.09 -4.23 -8.23
C SER A 84 -8.33 -5.12 -7.03
N PHE A 85 -9.10 -6.19 -7.25
CA PHE A 85 -9.38 -7.14 -6.18
C PHE A 85 -8.28 -8.18 -6.09
N THR A 86 -8.11 -8.71 -4.90
CA THR A 86 -7.23 -9.83 -4.69
C THR A 86 -7.85 -10.74 -3.64
N THR A 87 -7.39 -11.98 -3.58
CA THR A 87 -7.85 -12.91 -2.54
C THR A 87 -6.70 -13.15 -1.58
N VAL A 88 -6.99 -13.03 -0.30
CA VAL A 88 -5.99 -13.23 0.73
C VAL A 88 -6.44 -14.36 1.62
N LYS A 89 -5.54 -15.29 1.90
CA LYS A 89 -5.85 -16.42 2.75
C LYS A 89 -5.41 -16.17 4.17
N PHE A 90 -6.30 -16.49 5.10
CA PHE A 90 -6.00 -16.43 6.52
C PHE A 90 -6.35 -17.79 7.10
N GLY A 91 -5.35 -18.67 7.21
CA GLY A 91 -5.60 -20.03 7.62
C GLY A 91 -6.48 -20.73 6.59
N ASP A 92 -7.64 -21.17 7.01
CA ASP A 92 -8.58 -21.85 6.13
C ASP A 92 -9.56 -20.89 5.47
N GLU A 93 -9.52 -19.63 5.84
CA GLU A 93 -10.44 -18.66 5.30
C GLU A 93 -9.82 -17.87 4.17
N GLU A 94 -10.66 -17.48 3.24
CA GLU A 94 -10.25 -16.56 2.19
C GLU A 94 -11.02 -15.28 2.34
N LYS A 95 -10.33 -14.18 2.18
CA LYS A 95 -10.96 -12.88 2.21
C LYS A 95 -10.61 -12.11 0.97
N THR A 96 -11.56 -11.30 0.52
CA THR A 96 -11.30 -10.44 -0.61
C THR A 96 -10.60 -9.20 -0.11
N GLY A 97 -9.49 -8.89 -0.73
CA GLY A 97 -8.77 -7.66 -0.45
C GLY A 97 -8.76 -6.77 -1.65
N ILE A 98 -8.14 -5.63 -1.49
CA ILE A 98 -7.96 -4.67 -2.58
C ILE A 98 -6.48 -4.36 -2.66
N VAL A 99 -5.95 -4.40 -3.86
CA VAL A 99 -4.59 -3.92 -4.09
C VAL A 99 -4.67 -2.61 -4.84
N LEU A 100 -3.77 -1.69 -4.47
CA LEU A 100 -3.66 -0.40 -5.12
C LEU A 100 -2.27 -0.32 -5.70
N GLU A 101 -2.18 -0.31 -7.01
CA GLU A 101 -0.88 -0.21 -7.66
C GLU A 101 -0.59 1.26 -7.92
N VAL A 102 0.55 1.73 -7.43
CA VAL A 102 0.96 3.11 -7.64
C VAL A 102 1.72 3.17 -8.95
N ILE A 103 1.26 4.05 -9.82
CA ILE A 103 1.88 4.20 -11.14
C ILE A 103 2.23 5.66 -11.38
N SER A 104 3.28 5.85 -12.15
CA SER A 104 3.68 7.17 -12.59
C SER A 104 3.14 7.39 -13.99
N ILE A 105 2.57 8.55 -14.22
CA ILE A 105 2.01 8.88 -15.53
C ILE A 105 2.83 9.90 -16.28
N ASP A 106 4.05 10.09 -15.87
CA ASP A 106 4.92 11.03 -16.58
C ASP A 106 5.47 10.49 -17.88
#